data_c5184488396dd97182e334fab09b58e1
#
_entry.id   c5184488396dd97182e334fab09b58e1
#
_cell.length_a   1.000
_cell.length_b   1.000
_cell.length_c   1.000
_cell.angle_alpha   90.00
_cell.angle_beta   90.00
_cell.angle_gamma   90.00
#
_symmetry.space_group_name_H-M   'P 1'
#
loop_
_entity.id
_entity.type
_entity.pdbx_description
1 polymer ?
#
loop_
_entity_poly.entity_id
_entity_poly.type
_entity_poly.pdbx_seq_one_letter_code
_entity_poly.pdbx_strand_id
1 'polypeptide(L)'
;MSYTKLDLLQDLADMGLTGQETILIHSSMKSIGPVDGGADTVLDALMEFFRPGLLLLPTHTWRTINAANPVFDVCTSPCCVGILPELFRQRPGVVRSLHPTHSIAGYGQQAVSYLAGEELRNTPCTPGGCYDRLKDVGGKILLVGVTHARNTYIHSIEEVLNVPHRLADQPMKLQSVDTDGSAHTVYMRSHYNAQQPHISEDFVKLTQTWTAEPPRTRALALPAASCAMPPACSASPAMCWPQTRSALSPPPASHRSGGRGSTRKAVWFVYSNFQN
;
A
#
# COMPACT_ATOMS: atom_id res chain seq x y z
N MET A 1 -13.52 5.71 24.25
CA MET A 1 -13.49 6.98 23.48
C MET A 1 -13.28 6.62 22.02
N SER A 2 -14.01 7.28 21.12
CA SER A 2 -13.83 7.19 19.68
C SER A 2 -12.95 8.34 19.18
N TYR A 3 -12.30 8.15 18.04
CA TYR A 3 -11.57 9.22 17.36
C TYR A 3 -12.54 10.15 16.66
N THR A 4 -12.27 11.44 16.76
CA THR A 4 -12.92 12.47 15.93
C THR A 4 -12.08 12.75 14.68
N LYS A 5 -12.66 13.45 13.71
CA LYS A 5 -11.91 13.95 12.54
C LYS A 5 -10.71 14.82 12.95
N LEU A 6 -10.87 15.65 13.98
CA LEU A 6 -9.79 16.51 14.47
C LEU A 6 -8.63 15.70 15.05
N ASP A 7 -8.92 14.62 15.77
CA ASP A 7 -7.87 13.74 16.29
C ASP A 7 -7.07 13.11 15.16
N LEU A 8 -7.74 12.67 14.08
CA LEU A 8 -7.08 12.09 12.91
C LEU A 8 -6.21 13.11 12.17
N LEU A 9 -6.68 14.34 12.00
CA LEU A 9 -5.90 15.43 11.40
C LEU A 9 -4.67 15.77 12.25
N GLN A 10 -4.82 15.78 13.58
CA GLN A 10 -3.72 16.03 14.50
C GLN A 10 -2.69 14.90 14.46
N ASP A 11 -3.13 13.63 14.42
CA ASP A 11 -2.23 12.47 14.31
C ASP A 11 -1.40 12.54 13.02
N LEU A 12 -1.98 12.94 11.88
CA LEU A 12 -1.26 13.13 10.61
C LEU A 12 -0.20 14.23 10.72
N ALA A 13 -0.56 15.37 11.32
CA ALA A 13 0.37 16.48 11.54
C ALA A 13 1.50 16.09 12.52
N ASP A 14 1.19 15.39 13.61
CA ASP A 14 2.17 14.93 14.61
C ASP A 14 3.19 13.93 14.04
N MET A 15 2.85 13.22 12.96
CA MET A 15 3.78 12.39 12.20
C MET A 15 4.74 13.20 11.31
N GLY A 16 4.61 14.53 11.27
CA GLY A 16 5.41 15.42 10.43
C GLY A 16 5.00 15.43 8.97
N LEU A 17 3.75 15.02 8.68
CA LEU A 17 3.16 15.18 7.36
C LEU A 17 2.65 16.62 7.20
N THR A 18 2.70 17.13 5.97
CA THR A 18 2.31 18.50 5.62
C THR A 18 1.05 18.56 4.76
N GLY A 19 0.62 17.40 4.26
CA GLY A 19 -0.49 17.27 3.31
C GLY A 19 -0.09 17.55 1.85
N GLN A 20 1.15 17.96 1.58
CA GLN A 20 1.65 18.22 0.22
C GLN A 20 2.28 16.98 -0.42
N GLU A 21 2.42 15.91 0.32
CA GLU A 21 3.05 14.68 -0.13
C GLU A 21 2.22 13.96 -1.20
N THR A 22 2.90 13.22 -2.09
CA THR A 22 2.32 12.06 -2.74
C THR A 22 2.38 10.90 -1.76
N ILE A 23 1.23 10.42 -1.31
CA ILE A 23 1.18 9.38 -0.28
C ILE A 23 0.30 8.20 -0.69
N LEU A 24 0.87 6.99 -0.60
CA LEU A 24 0.17 5.73 -0.81
C LEU A 24 -0.25 5.15 0.55
N ILE A 25 -1.55 4.94 0.76
CA ILE A 25 -2.08 4.47 2.05
C ILE A 25 -2.56 3.04 1.95
N HIS A 26 -1.99 2.16 2.79
CA HIS A 26 -2.56 0.85 3.08
C HIS A 26 -3.21 0.88 4.47
N SER A 27 -4.44 0.35 4.59
CA SER A 27 -5.22 0.57 5.80
C SER A 27 -6.07 -0.62 6.22
N SER A 28 -6.38 -0.65 7.51
CA SER A 28 -7.40 -1.52 8.10
C SER A 28 -8.30 -0.70 9.02
N MET A 29 -9.51 -0.41 8.59
CA MET A 29 -10.50 0.32 9.42
C MET A 29 -10.70 -0.33 10.79
N LYS A 30 -10.73 -1.67 10.84
CA LYS A 30 -10.86 -2.41 12.10
C LYS A 30 -9.71 -2.12 13.07
N SER A 31 -8.50 -1.90 12.57
CA SER A 31 -7.30 -1.66 13.38
C SER A 31 -7.15 -0.19 13.81
N ILE A 32 -7.80 0.74 13.14
CA ILE A 32 -7.88 2.14 13.57
C ILE A 32 -8.64 2.22 14.91
N GLY A 33 -9.67 1.43 15.07
CA GLY A 33 -10.52 1.44 16.24
C GLY A 33 -11.81 2.25 16.02
N PRO A 34 -12.55 2.57 17.10
CA PRO A 34 -13.78 3.36 17.00
C PRO A 34 -13.50 4.79 16.50
N VAL A 35 -14.20 5.20 15.46
CA VAL A 35 -14.16 6.56 14.89
C VAL A 35 -15.58 7.08 14.82
N ASP A 36 -15.83 8.29 15.28
CA ASP A 36 -17.13 8.95 15.15
C ASP A 36 -17.45 9.18 13.68
N GLY A 37 -18.58 8.65 13.19
CA GLY A 37 -18.91 8.64 11.76
C GLY A 37 -18.15 7.59 10.93
N GLY A 38 -17.33 6.74 11.56
CA GLY A 38 -16.76 5.56 10.94
C GLY A 38 -15.78 5.84 9.79
N ALA A 39 -15.88 5.04 8.74
CA ALA A 39 -14.99 5.09 7.58
C ALA A 39 -15.08 6.42 6.82
N ASP A 40 -16.25 7.04 6.79
CA ASP A 40 -16.46 8.32 6.12
C ASP A 40 -15.65 9.43 6.79
N THR A 41 -15.62 9.49 8.10
CA THR A 41 -14.81 10.47 8.86
C THR A 41 -13.31 10.27 8.63
N VAL A 42 -12.85 9.02 8.54
CA VAL A 42 -11.44 8.73 8.20
C VAL A 42 -11.11 9.26 6.81
N LEU A 43 -11.95 8.99 5.82
CA LEU A 43 -11.74 9.46 4.45
C LEU A 43 -11.83 10.99 4.36
N ASP A 44 -12.75 11.62 5.07
CA ASP A 44 -12.88 13.08 5.12
C ASP A 44 -11.61 13.72 5.72
N ALA A 45 -11.06 13.15 6.78
CA ALA A 45 -9.80 13.62 7.36
C ALA A 45 -8.62 13.47 6.37
N LEU A 46 -8.49 12.31 5.74
CA LEU A 46 -7.41 12.06 4.77
C LEU A 46 -7.53 12.97 3.55
N MET A 47 -8.73 13.09 2.96
CA MET A 47 -8.95 13.93 1.77
C MET A 47 -8.78 15.42 2.08
N GLU A 48 -9.16 15.88 3.27
CA GLU A 48 -8.93 17.25 3.70
C GLU A 48 -7.44 17.52 3.89
N PHE A 49 -6.75 16.64 4.62
CA PHE A 49 -5.34 16.82 4.94
C PHE A 49 -4.45 16.80 3.69
N PHE A 50 -4.67 15.84 2.77
CA PHE A 50 -3.86 15.68 1.56
C PHE A 50 -4.43 16.41 0.34
N ARG A 51 -5.38 17.32 0.50
CA ARG A 51 -5.94 18.11 -0.61
C ARG A 51 -4.87 18.86 -1.44
N PRO A 52 -3.81 19.44 -0.83
CA PRO A 52 -2.76 20.11 -1.59
C PRO A 52 -1.78 19.14 -2.29
N GLY A 53 -1.73 17.89 -1.87
CA GLY A 53 -0.86 16.84 -2.39
C GLY A 53 -1.55 15.84 -3.29
N LEU A 54 -1.13 14.57 -3.19
CA LEU A 54 -1.73 13.46 -3.91
C LEU A 54 -1.97 12.27 -2.95
N LEU A 55 -3.23 12.00 -2.66
CA LEU A 55 -3.67 10.87 -1.85
C LEU A 55 -3.95 9.67 -2.75
N LEU A 56 -3.32 8.53 -2.48
CA LEU A 56 -3.44 7.28 -3.23
C LEU A 56 -3.88 6.13 -2.32
N LEU A 57 -4.91 5.39 -2.73
CA LEU A 57 -5.33 4.16 -2.06
C LEU A 57 -5.40 3.00 -3.08
N PRO A 58 -4.82 1.82 -2.79
CA PRO A 58 -5.00 0.62 -3.61
C PRO A 58 -6.49 0.22 -3.66
N THR A 59 -7.01 0.00 -4.87
CA THR A 59 -8.42 -0.39 -5.10
C THR A 59 -8.52 -1.70 -5.87
N HIS A 60 -7.73 -2.68 -5.44
CA HIS A 60 -7.55 -3.95 -6.14
C HIS A 60 -8.86 -4.72 -6.34
N THR A 61 -8.89 -5.47 -7.43
CA THR A 61 -10.02 -6.31 -7.89
C THR A 61 -9.63 -7.76 -8.18
N TRP A 62 -8.38 -8.15 -7.90
CA TRP A 62 -7.82 -9.45 -8.25
C TRP A 62 -8.61 -10.66 -7.73
N ARG A 63 -9.46 -10.47 -6.70
CA ARG A 63 -10.32 -11.53 -6.18
C ARG A 63 -11.51 -11.80 -7.10
N THR A 64 -12.02 -10.79 -7.78
CA THR A 64 -13.23 -10.84 -8.59
C THR A 64 -12.94 -10.79 -10.09
N ILE A 65 -11.89 -10.10 -10.49
CA ILE A 65 -11.48 -9.99 -11.89
C ILE A 65 -10.39 -11.03 -12.18
N ASN A 66 -10.72 -11.98 -13.04
CA ASN A 66 -9.89 -13.13 -13.39
C ASN A 66 -10.35 -13.73 -14.72
N ALA A 67 -9.80 -14.86 -15.15
CA ALA A 67 -10.14 -15.48 -16.43
C ALA A 67 -11.63 -15.88 -16.55
N ALA A 68 -12.32 -16.19 -15.43
CA ALA A 68 -13.75 -16.50 -15.43
C ALA A 68 -14.65 -15.25 -15.43
N ASN A 69 -14.14 -14.13 -14.90
CA ASN A 69 -14.80 -12.84 -14.90
C ASN A 69 -13.81 -11.78 -15.39
N PRO A 70 -13.58 -11.65 -16.71
CA PRO A 70 -12.43 -10.93 -17.24
C PRO A 70 -12.63 -9.41 -17.38
N VAL A 71 -13.82 -8.88 -17.07
CA VAL A 71 -14.13 -7.46 -17.31
C VAL A 71 -14.03 -6.66 -16.02
N PHE A 72 -13.09 -5.71 -16.03
CA PHE A 72 -12.97 -4.67 -15.02
C PHE A 72 -13.62 -3.39 -15.55
N ASP A 73 -14.59 -2.88 -14.86
CA ASP A 73 -15.19 -1.57 -15.10
C ASP A 73 -14.71 -0.61 -14.02
N VAL A 74 -14.10 0.50 -14.42
CA VAL A 74 -13.46 1.46 -13.51
C VAL A 74 -14.45 2.07 -12.50
N CYS A 75 -15.71 2.23 -12.93
CA CYS A 75 -16.77 2.81 -12.09
C CYS A 75 -17.39 1.79 -11.15
N THR A 76 -17.71 0.60 -11.68
CA THR A 76 -18.60 -0.34 -11.00
C THR A 76 -17.92 -1.52 -10.33
N SER A 77 -16.72 -1.93 -10.79
CA SER A 77 -16.01 -3.08 -10.21
C SER A 77 -15.63 -2.83 -8.76
N PRO A 78 -16.14 -3.65 -7.80
CA PRO A 78 -15.89 -3.41 -6.37
C PRO A 78 -14.44 -3.73 -5.99
N CYS A 79 -13.91 -2.98 -5.03
CA CYS A 79 -12.61 -3.18 -4.44
C CYS A 79 -12.62 -4.38 -3.46
N CYS A 80 -11.56 -5.21 -3.48
CA CYS A 80 -11.47 -6.37 -2.59
C CYS A 80 -10.48 -6.20 -1.42
N VAL A 81 -9.88 -5.01 -1.24
CA VAL A 81 -8.80 -4.80 -0.25
C VAL A 81 -9.19 -3.90 0.94
N GLY A 82 -10.46 -3.72 1.18
CA GLY A 82 -10.96 -3.10 2.40
C GLY A 82 -12.03 -2.04 2.17
N ILE A 83 -12.68 -1.62 3.27
CA ILE A 83 -13.79 -0.67 3.21
C ILE A 83 -13.34 0.74 2.85
N LEU A 84 -12.18 1.21 3.37
CA LEU A 84 -11.69 2.55 3.07
C LEU A 84 -11.41 2.74 1.57
N PRO A 85 -10.65 1.86 0.89
CA PRO A 85 -10.48 1.94 -0.56
C PRO A 85 -11.79 1.83 -1.34
N GLU A 86 -12.73 0.99 -0.90
CA GLU A 86 -14.02 0.82 -1.56
C GLU A 86 -14.87 2.09 -1.51
N LEU A 87 -14.95 2.74 -0.36
CA LEU A 87 -15.68 4.00 -0.22
C LEU A 87 -14.92 5.17 -0.88
N PHE A 88 -13.59 5.17 -0.79
CA PHE A 88 -12.77 6.24 -1.37
C PHE A 88 -12.93 6.36 -2.88
N ARG A 89 -12.88 5.23 -3.63
CA ARG A 89 -13.03 5.24 -5.08
C ARG A 89 -14.37 5.83 -5.57
N GLN A 90 -15.38 5.90 -4.69
CA GLN A 90 -16.71 6.41 -4.99
C GLN A 90 -16.88 7.90 -4.61
N ARG A 91 -15.86 8.50 -3.99
CA ARG A 91 -15.93 9.90 -3.54
C ARG A 91 -15.81 10.87 -4.71
N PRO A 92 -16.50 12.02 -4.67
CA PRO A 92 -16.36 13.07 -5.66
C PRO A 92 -14.90 13.53 -5.81
N GLY A 93 -14.45 13.68 -7.05
CA GLY A 93 -13.09 14.12 -7.38
C GLY A 93 -12.01 13.05 -7.27
N VAL A 94 -12.37 11.83 -6.90
CA VAL A 94 -11.46 10.69 -6.93
C VAL A 94 -11.42 10.07 -8.32
N VAL A 95 -10.23 9.80 -8.81
CA VAL A 95 -9.96 9.12 -10.09
C VAL A 95 -9.44 7.73 -9.78
N ARG A 96 -9.82 6.73 -10.56
CA ARG A 96 -9.34 5.36 -10.45
C ARG A 96 -8.58 4.95 -11.71
N SER A 97 -7.45 4.30 -11.55
CA SER A 97 -6.65 3.81 -12.68
C SER A 97 -7.30 2.62 -13.37
N LEU A 98 -7.01 2.44 -14.67
CA LEU A 98 -7.58 1.38 -15.52
C LEU A 98 -6.89 0.01 -15.41
N HIS A 99 -6.05 -0.18 -14.39
CA HIS A 99 -5.42 -1.47 -14.17
C HIS A 99 -6.45 -2.52 -13.70
N PRO A 100 -6.67 -3.64 -14.46
CA PRO A 100 -7.84 -4.50 -14.20
C PRO A 100 -7.79 -5.27 -12.88
N THR A 101 -6.60 -5.50 -12.30
CA THR A 101 -6.47 -6.27 -11.06
C THR A 101 -5.88 -5.47 -9.89
N HIS A 102 -4.99 -4.51 -10.16
CA HIS A 102 -4.26 -3.75 -9.14
C HIS A 102 -4.44 -2.23 -9.30
N SER A 103 -5.66 -1.80 -9.63
CA SER A 103 -5.99 -0.38 -9.73
C SER A 103 -5.68 0.36 -8.43
N ILE A 104 -5.34 1.65 -8.57
CA ILE A 104 -5.20 2.63 -7.51
C ILE A 104 -6.24 3.72 -7.72
N ALA A 105 -6.86 4.20 -6.66
CA ALA A 105 -7.64 5.42 -6.67
C ALA A 105 -6.79 6.58 -6.13
N GLY A 106 -6.95 7.77 -6.72
CA GLY A 106 -6.21 8.96 -6.36
C GLY A 106 -7.09 10.20 -6.22
N TYR A 107 -6.72 11.07 -5.30
CA TYR A 107 -7.35 12.36 -5.07
C TYR A 107 -6.30 13.46 -4.94
N GLY A 108 -6.47 14.54 -5.67
CA GLY A 108 -5.56 15.69 -5.73
C GLY A 108 -5.31 16.13 -7.17
N GLN A 109 -4.68 17.28 -7.35
CA GLN A 109 -4.51 17.91 -8.68
C GLN A 109 -3.77 17.04 -9.70
N GLN A 110 -2.85 16.19 -9.25
CA GLN A 110 -2.04 15.33 -10.10
C GLN A 110 -2.63 13.92 -10.28
N ALA A 111 -3.81 13.63 -9.74
CA ALA A 111 -4.36 12.26 -9.74
C ALA A 111 -4.52 11.70 -11.14
N VAL A 112 -5.10 12.47 -12.07
CA VAL A 112 -5.32 12.04 -13.46
C VAL A 112 -3.99 11.69 -14.15
N SER A 113 -3.01 12.58 -14.11
CA SER A 113 -1.72 12.37 -14.77
C SER A 113 -0.91 11.26 -14.12
N TYR A 114 -0.97 11.12 -12.80
CA TYR A 114 -0.26 10.08 -12.08
C TYR A 114 -0.82 8.68 -12.37
N LEU A 115 -2.14 8.56 -12.52
CA LEU A 115 -2.83 7.28 -12.74
C LEU A 115 -2.96 6.89 -14.21
N ALA A 116 -2.56 7.74 -15.15
CA ALA A 116 -2.65 7.48 -16.58
C ALA A 116 -1.70 6.35 -17.05
N GLY A 117 -2.12 5.61 -18.07
CA GLY A 117 -1.32 4.58 -18.72
C GLY A 117 -1.36 3.21 -18.04
N GLU A 118 -2.19 3.02 -17.03
CA GLU A 118 -2.31 1.75 -16.32
C GLU A 118 -3.08 0.68 -17.11
N GLU A 119 -3.88 1.07 -18.11
CA GLU A 119 -4.50 0.18 -19.10
C GLU A 119 -3.50 -0.54 -20.00
N LEU A 120 -2.28 -0.04 -20.07
CA LEU A 120 -1.19 -0.62 -20.86
C LEU A 120 -0.31 -1.59 -20.05
N ARG A 121 -0.56 -1.74 -18.77
CA ARG A 121 0.26 -2.57 -17.88
C ARG A 121 -0.24 -4.00 -17.86
N ASN A 122 0.69 -4.95 -17.96
CA ASN A 122 0.41 -6.37 -18.11
C ASN A 122 0.85 -7.22 -16.91
N THR A 123 1.33 -6.58 -15.84
CA THR A 123 1.66 -7.19 -14.55
C THR A 123 1.15 -6.31 -13.41
N PRO A 124 0.90 -6.84 -12.21
CA PRO A 124 0.31 -6.11 -11.09
C PRO A 124 1.01 -4.82 -10.69
N CYS A 125 2.35 -4.80 -10.75
CA CYS A 125 3.16 -3.66 -10.35
C CYS A 125 4.27 -3.38 -11.37
N THR A 126 3.91 -3.38 -12.65
CA THR A 126 4.81 -3.19 -13.79
C THR A 126 5.78 -2.02 -13.56
N PRO A 127 7.08 -2.18 -13.87
CA PRO A 127 8.03 -1.07 -13.87
C PRO A 127 7.53 0.14 -14.66
N GLY A 128 7.62 1.34 -14.08
CA GLY A 128 7.03 2.58 -14.61
C GLY A 128 5.51 2.70 -14.44
N GLY A 129 4.85 1.75 -13.77
CA GLY A 129 3.44 1.85 -13.35
C GLY A 129 3.26 2.67 -12.07
N CYS A 130 2.02 2.84 -11.62
CA CYS A 130 1.67 3.69 -10.49
C CYS A 130 2.42 3.34 -9.19
N TYR A 131 2.67 2.06 -8.93
CA TYR A 131 3.44 1.66 -7.75
C TYR A 131 4.91 2.04 -7.89
N ASP A 132 5.52 1.77 -9.03
CA ASP A 132 6.95 2.04 -9.25
C ASP A 132 7.23 3.55 -9.32
N ARG A 133 6.36 4.34 -9.96
CA ARG A 133 6.47 5.81 -10.03
C ARG A 133 6.50 6.52 -8.67
N LEU A 134 6.04 5.85 -7.61
CA LEU A 134 6.02 6.46 -6.27
C LEU A 134 7.42 6.93 -5.83
N LYS A 135 8.47 6.17 -6.16
CA LYS A 135 9.86 6.54 -5.87
C LYS A 135 10.32 7.78 -6.63
N ASP A 136 9.87 7.93 -7.89
CA ASP A 136 10.32 9.00 -8.80
C ASP A 136 9.77 10.37 -8.37
N VAL A 137 8.62 10.37 -7.67
CA VAL A 137 8.00 11.60 -7.13
C VAL A 137 8.32 11.84 -5.66
N GLY A 138 9.26 11.10 -5.07
CA GLY A 138 9.57 11.19 -3.65
C GLY A 138 8.37 10.85 -2.77
N GLY A 139 7.50 9.96 -3.24
CA GLY A 139 6.28 9.60 -2.56
C GLY A 139 6.53 8.90 -1.22
N LYS A 140 5.51 8.86 -0.38
CA LYS A 140 5.56 8.22 0.95
C LYS A 140 4.54 7.08 1.01
N ILE A 141 4.78 6.12 1.89
CA ILE A 141 3.83 5.05 2.20
C ILE A 141 3.37 5.22 3.63
N LEU A 142 2.06 5.24 3.84
CA LEU A 142 1.43 5.29 5.16
C LEU A 142 0.71 3.96 5.42
N LEU A 143 1.14 3.26 6.48
CA LEU A 143 0.51 2.04 6.94
C LEU A 143 -0.39 2.35 8.13
N VAL A 144 -1.71 2.26 7.93
CA VAL A 144 -2.72 2.60 8.94
C VAL A 144 -3.33 1.34 9.51
N GLY A 145 -2.85 0.91 10.66
CA GLY A 145 -3.33 -0.32 11.31
C GLY A 145 -3.01 -1.61 10.56
N VAL A 146 -2.02 -1.58 9.68
CA VAL A 146 -1.48 -2.73 8.93
C VAL A 146 0.04 -2.73 8.98
N THR A 147 0.66 -3.83 8.58
CA THR A 147 2.11 -3.99 8.48
C THR A 147 2.53 -4.13 7.01
N HIS A 148 3.83 -4.30 6.76
CA HIS A 148 4.37 -4.60 5.43
C HIS A 148 3.74 -5.82 4.75
N ALA A 149 3.12 -6.74 5.49
CA ALA A 149 2.32 -7.83 4.91
C ALA A 149 1.16 -7.36 4.01
N ARG A 150 0.81 -6.08 4.06
CA ARG A 150 -0.22 -5.45 3.21
C ARG A 150 0.36 -4.37 2.28
N ASN A 151 1.67 -4.21 2.26
CA ASN A 151 2.34 -3.19 1.47
C ASN A 151 2.57 -3.66 0.03
N THR A 152 1.64 -3.35 -0.85
CA THR A 152 1.71 -3.71 -2.28
C THR A 152 2.92 -3.07 -2.99
N TYR A 153 3.44 -1.96 -2.50
CA TYR A 153 4.63 -1.33 -3.10
C TYR A 153 5.84 -2.29 -3.17
N ILE A 154 5.94 -3.24 -2.25
CA ILE A 154 7.02 -4.24 -2.25
C ILE A 154 6.99 -5.08 -3.53
N HIS A 155 5.81 -5.35 -4.07
CA HIS A 155 5.67 -6.07 -5.34
C HIS A 155 6.26 -5.31 -6.52
N SER A 156 6.26 -3.97 -6.50
CA SER A 156 6.92 -3.19 -7.56
C SER A 156 8.45 -3.36 -7.50
N ILE A 157 9.01 -3.47 -6.30
CA ILE A 157 10.44 -3.78 -6.12
C ILE A 157 10.76 -5.17 -6.66
N GLU A 158 9.91 -6.18 -6.35
CA GLU A 158 10.08 -7.54 -6.87
C GLU A 158 10.05 -7.58 -8.40
N GLU A 159 9.16 -6.83 -9.03
CA GLU A 159 9.06 -6.78 -10.50
C GLU A 159 10.23 -6.01 -11.13
N VAL A 160 10.67 -4.89 -10.54
CA VAL A 160 11.87 -4.17 -11.00
C VAL A 160 13.12 -5.04 -10.91
N LEU A 161 13.26 -5.82 -9.83
CA LEU A 161 14.36 -6.76 -9.64
C LEU A 161 14.21 -8.06 -10.43
N ASN A 162 13.09 -8.24 -11.13
CA ASN A 162 12.75 -9.45 -11.87
C ASN A 162 12.94 -10.73 -11.04
N VAL A 163 12.38 -10.73 -9.83
CA VAL A 163 12.46 -11.87 -8.90
C VAL A 163 11.94 -13.14 -9.59
N PRO A 164 12.73 -14.22 -9.65
CA PRO A 164 12.34 -15.44 -10.35
C PRO A 164 11.03 -16.03 -9.81
N HIS A 165 10.19 -16.53 -10.71
CA HIS A 165 8.92 -17.20 -10.39
C HIS A 165 7.88 -16.31 -9.70
N ARG A 166 8.07 -14.97 -9.70
CA ARG A 166 7.13 -14.05 -9.09
C ARG A 166 5.83 -13.93 -9.87
N LEU A 167 5.90 -13.98 -11.19
CA LEU A 167 4.76 -13.84 -12.09
C LEU A 167 4.34 -15.18 -12.66
N ALA A 168 3.03 -15.34 -12.89
CA ALA A 168 2.48 -16.51 -13.58
C ALA A 168 3.09 -16.67 -14.96
N ASP A 169 3.32 -17.94 -15.40
CA ASP A 169 3.92 -18.22 -16.69
C ASP A 169 2.98 -17.85 -17.84
N GLN A 170 1.68 -18.09 -17.66
CA GLN A 170 0.67 -17.82 -18.67
C GLN A 170 -0.14 -16.57 -18.34
N PRO A 171 -0.28 -15.64 -19.29
CA PRO A 171 -1.14 -14.48 -19.09
C PRO A 171 -2.61 -14.86 -19.23
N MET A 172 -3.48 -14.14 -18.51
CA MET A 172 -4.91 -14.18 -18.70
C MET A 172 -5.37 -12.96 -19.52
N LYS A 173 -6.30 -13.17 -20.44
CA LYS A 173 -6.91 -12.08 -21.19
C LYS A 173 -7.95 -11.39 -20.33
N LEU A 174 -7.74 -10.10 -20.04
CA LEU A 174 -8.66 -9.23 -19.29
C LEU A 174 -9.05 -8.03 -20.14
N GLN A 175 -10.10 -7.33 -19.71
CA GLN A 175 -10.58 -6.11 -20.32
C GLN A 175 -10.81 -5.05 -19.25
N SER A 176 -10.34 -3.83 -19.48
CA SER A 176 -10.66 -2.65 -18.67
C SER A 176 -11.62 -1.76 -19.45
N VAL A 177 -12.69 -1.33 -18.79
CA VAL A 177 -13.69 -0.40 -19.34
C VAL A 177 -13.54 0.93 -18.64
N ASP A 178 -13.32 2.00 -19.41
CA ASP A 178 -13.18 3.37 -18.92
C ASP A 178 -14.53 4.04 -18.67
N THR A 179 -14.53 5.24 -18.11
CA THR A 179 -15.69 6.07 -17.81
C THR A 179 -16.52 6.46 -19.03
N ASP A 180 -15.91 6.53 -20.19
CA ASP A 180 -16.58 6.80 -21.49
C ASP A 180 -17.10 5.55 -22.19
N GLY A 181 -16.91 4.36 -21.58
CA GLY A 181 -17.28 3.07 -22.14
C GLY A 181 -16.25 2.47 -23.11
N SER A 182 -15.13 3.15 -23.34
CA SER A 182 -14.04 2.58 -24.12
C SER A 182 -13.42 1.37 -23.41
N ALA A 183 -13.00 0.36 -24.19
CA ALA A 183 -12.53 -0.91 -23.65
C ALA A 183 -11.11 -1.23 -24.12
N HIS A 184 -10.25 -1.54 -23.16
CA HIS A 184 -8.84 -1.87 -23.36
C HIS A 184 -8.59 -3.34 -23.02
N THR A 185 -8.06 -4.10 -23.97
CA THR A 185 -7.68 -5.51 -23.73
C THR A 185 -6.24 -5.58 -23.25
N VAL A 186 -6.01 -6.32 -22.17
CA VAL A 186 -4.68 -6.59 -21.63
C VAL A 186 -4.49 -8.08 -21.38
N TYR A 187 -3.27 -8.59 -21.63
CA TYR A 187 -2.85 -9.96 -21.30
C TYR A 187 -2.06 -9.93 -20.01
N MET A 188 -2.77 -10.11 -18.89
CA MET A 188 -2.27 -9.89 -17.53
C MET A 188 -1.60 -11.15 -16.97
N ARG A 189 -0.36 -11.03 -16.51
CA ARG A 189 0.30 -12.05 -15.67
C ARG A 189 0.10 -11.71 -14.20
N SER A 190 -0.45 -12.64 -13.42
CA SER A 190 -0.69 -12.41 -11.99
C SER A 190 0.58 -12.63 -11.15
N HIS A 191 0.58 -12.13 -9.90
CA HIS A 191 1.59 -12.42 -8.88
C HIS A 191 1.43 -13.82 -8.26
N TYR A 192 0.96 -14.77 -9.03
CA TYR A 192 0.80 -16.15 -8.58
C TYR A 192 1.55 -17.07 -9.53
N ASN A 193 2.43 -17.88 -8.96
CA ASN A 193 3.11 -18.95 -9.68
C ASN A 193 2.78 -20.28 -9.00
N ALA A 194 2.28 -21.25 -9.77
CA ALA A 194 1.84 -22.53 -9.25
C ALA A 194 2.99 -23.38 -8.68
N GLN A 195 4.22 -23.19 -9.18
CA GLN A 195 5.41 -23.89 -8.69
C GLN A 195 5.94 -23.31 -7.37
N GLN A 196 5.67 -22.03 -7.10
CA GLN A 196 6.13 -21.35 -5.89
C GLN A 196 5.05 -20.39 -5.36
N PRO A 197 3.92 -20.91 -4.86
CA PRO A 197 2.77 -20.09 -4.48
C PRO A 197 3.04 -19.14 -3.31
N HIS A 198 4.09 -19.41 -2.51
CA HIS A 198 4.41 -18.67 -1.29
C HIS A 198 5.61 -17.73 -1.41
N ILE A 199 6.11 -17.48 -2.62
CA ILE A 199 7.39 -16.75 -2.81
C ILE A 199 7.40 -15.34 -2.21
N SER A 200 6.25 -14.72 -2.04
CA SER A 200 6.14 -13.34 -1.55
C SER A 200 5.08 -13.16 -0.46
N GLU A 201 4.88 -14.16 0.40
CA GLU A 201 3.86 -14.08 1.44
C GLU A 201 4.33 -13.40 2.74
N ASP A 202 5.64 -13.38 3.01
CA ASP A 202 6.16 -12.94 4.31
C ASP A 202 7.02 -11.67 4.21
N PHE A 203 6.38 -10.56 3.86
CA PHE A 203 7.03 -9.24 3.85
C PHE A 203 7.33 -8.67 5.24
N VAL A 204 6.80 -9.27 6.30
CA VAL A 204 7.13 -8.87 7.67
C VAL A 204 8.63 -9.04 7.95
N LYS A 205 9.29 -10.00 7.31
CA LYS A 205 10.74 -10.18 7.39
C LYS A 205 11.53 -8.96 6.96
N LEU A 206 11.04 -8.20 6.01
CA LEU A 206 11.67 -6.97 5.53
C LEU A 206 11.66 -5.86 6.60
N THR A 207 10.75 -5.91 7.56
CA THR A 207 10.69 -4.95 8.66
C THR A 207 11.97 -4.97 9.51
N GLN A 208 12.64 -6.10 9.60
CA GLN A 208 13.88 -6.25 10.37
C GLN A 208 15.12 -5.73 9.64
N THR A 209 15.11 -5.73 8.31
CA THR A 209 16.20 -5.25 7.46
C THR A 209 16.10 -3.77 7.15
N TRP A 210 14.92 -3.22 7.25
CA TRP A 210 14.64 -1.81 7.03
C TRP A 210 14.72 -1.03 8.34
N THR A 211 15.91 -1.06 8.97
CA THR A 211 16.23 -0.19 10.08
C THR A 211 16.62 1.16 9.53
N ALA A 212 15.81 2.12 9.77
CA ALA A 212 16.14 3.48 9.52
C ALA A 212 15.68 4.33 10.68
N GLU A 213 15.90 5.61 10.63
CA GLU A 213 15.61 6.54 11.71
C GLU A 213 14.25 6.29 12.37
N PRO A 214 14.16 6.42 13.70
CA PRO A 214 12.93 6.16 14.41
C PRO A 214 11.83 7.06 13.84
N PRO A 215 10.65 6.50 13.53
CA PRO A 215 9.53 7.33 13.15
C PRO A 215 9.27 8.33 14.28
N ARG A 216 8.96 9.55 13.92
CA ARG A 216 8.45 10.52 14.88
C ARG A 216 7.08 10.04 15.33
N THR A 217 7.08 9.11 16.28
CA THR A 217 5.86 8.53 16.83
C THR A 217 5.49 9.20 18.13
N ARG A 218 4.28 9.66 18.19
CA ARG A 218 3.57 9.89 19.43
C ARG A 218 2.45 8.85 19.54
N ALA A 219 2.81 7.59 19.69
CA ALA A 219 1.89 6.55 20.15
C ALA A 219 2.67 5.32 20.61
N LEU A 220 2.27 4.77 21.74
CA LEU A 220 2.87 3.69 22.46
C LEU A 220 3.30 2.49 21.62
N ALA A 221 4.61 2.34 21.58
CA ALA A 221 5.41 1.12 21.62
C ALA A 221 4.90 -0.16 20.95
N LEU A 222 5.21 -0.26 19.66
CA LEU A 222 5.87 -1.43 19.09
C LEU A 222 7.06 -0.89 18.28
N PRO A 223 8.21 -1.55 18.23
CA PRO A 223 9.40 -0.99 17.59
C PRO A 223 9.13 -0.72 16.11
N ALA A 224 9.22 0.53 15.77
CA ALA A 224 9.10 0.99 14.39
C ALA A 224 10.38 0.73 13.64
N ALA A 225 10.26 0.19 12.45
CA ALA A 225 11.34 0.15 11.49
C ALA A 225 11.08 1.18 10.40
N SER A 226 11.93 2.17 10.30
CA SER A 226 11.93 3.08 9.16
C SER A 226 12.76 2.48 8.03
N CYS A 227 12.33 2.74 6.80
CA CYS A 227 12.95 2.19 5.61
C CYS A 227 13.99 3.17 5.06
N ALA A 228 15.28 2.87 5.23
CA ALA A 228 16.30 3.31 4.30
C ALA A 228 16.77 2.09 3.51
N MET A 229 16.67 2.14 2.20
CA MET A 229 17.39 1.18 1.36
C MET A 229 18.90 1.46 1.49
N PRO A 230 19.74 0.46 1.67
CA PRO A 230 21.19 0.64 1.53
C PRO A 230 21.50 1.07 0.09
N PRO A 231 22.59 1.85 -0.11
CA PRO A 231 23.01 2.25 -1.45
C PRO A 231 23.22 1.00 -2.31
N ALA A 232 22.81 1.11 -3.57
CA ALA A 232 22.88 0.05 -4.55
C ALA A 232 24.25 -0.65 -4.50
N CYS A 233 24.24 -1.90 -4.09
CA CYS A 233 25.41 -2.75 -4.24
C CYS A 233 25.55 -3.06 -5.74
N SER A 234 26.57 -2.52 -6.39
CA SER A 234 26.90 -2.73 -7.80
C SER A 234 27.48 -4.12 -8.09
N ALA A 235 27.05 -5.12 -7.33
CA ALA A 235 27.48 -6.51 -7.50
C ALA A 235 26.25 -7.37 -7.78
N SER A 236 26.34 -8.10 -8.85
CA SER A 236 25.50 -9.19 -9.38
C SER A 236 24.24 -9.57 -8.60
N PRO A 237 23.08 -9.74 -9.24
CA PRO A 237 21.77 -9.98 -8.61
C PRO A 237 21.62 -11.29 -7.81
N ALA A 238 22.68 -12.09 -7.73
CA ALA A 238 22.62 -13.43 -7.13
C ALA A 238 22.93 -13.52 -5.63
N MET A 239 23.21 -12.40 -4.93
CA MET A 239 23.83 -12.51 -3.59
C MET A 239 23.16 -11.70 -2.46
N CYS A 240 21.89 -11.36 -2.49
CA CYS A 240 21.26 -10.66 -1.37
C CYS A 240 20.08 -11.37 -0.69
N TRP A 241 20.08 -12.71 -0.68
CA TRP A 241 19.21 -13.46 0.22
C TRP A 241 20.08 -14.15 1.28
N PRO A 242 19.93 -13.85 2.58
CA PRO A 242 20.56 -14.67 3.60
C PRO A 242 19.90 -16.05 3.62
N GLN A 243 20.71 -17.07 3.33
CA GLN A 243 20.33 -18.45 3.58
C GLN A 243 20.11 -18.66 5.09
N THR A 244 19.00 -19.27 5.41
CA THR A 244 18.55 -19.64 6.73
C THR A 244 19.61 -20.29 7.58
N ARG A 245 19.80 -19.80 8.81
CA ARG A 245 20.24 -20.62 9.94
C ARG A 245 19.32 -20.42 11.13
N SER A 246 18.99 -21.58 11.69
CA SER A 246 18.22 -21.95 12.88
C SER A 246 18.10 -20.95 14.00
N ALA A 247 16.88 -20.91 14.53
CA ALA A 247 16.43 -20.87 15.91
C ALA A 247 17.34 -20.18 16.96
N LEU A 248 16.85 -19.06 17.50
CA LEU A 248 17.10 -18.67 18.88
C LEU A 248 15.79 -18.26 19.52
N SER A 249 15.54 -18.86 20.67
CA SER A 249 14.34 -18.70 21.52
C SER A 249 14.22 -17.25 22.03
N PRO A 250 13.00 -16.77 22.27
CA PRO A 250 12.80 -15.44 22.85
C PRO A 250 13.15 -15.39 24.33
N PRO A 251 13.65 -14.25 24.86
CA PRO A 251 13.87 -14.06 26.28
C PRO A 251 12.55 -13.87 27.04
N PRO A 252 12.51 -14.17 28.35
CA PRO A 252 11.30 -14.18 29.15
C PRO A 252 10.78 -12.77 29.45
N ALA A 253 9.46 -12.67 29.50
CA ALA A 253 8.73 -11.47 29.87
C ALA A 253 8.99 -11.07 31.33
N SER A 254 9.43 -9.82 31.56
CA SER A 254 9.41 -9.21 32.89
C SER A 254 8.09 -8.50 33.14
N HIS A 255 7.34 -8.97 34.14
CA HIS A 255 6.18 -8.30 34.69
C HIS A 255 6.56 -6.96 35.32
N ARG A 256 5.90 -5.87 34.93
CA ARG A 256 5.68 -4.70 35.78
C ARG A 256 4.22 -4.29 35.74
N SER A 257 3.65 -4.27 36.92
CA SER A 257 2.28 -3.88 37.25
C SER A 257 2.13 -2.35 37.27
N GLY A 258 0.95 -1.86 36.88
CA GLY A 258 0.34 -0.65 37.42
C GLY A 258 0.27 0.56 36.48
N GLY A 259 -0.96 0.88 36.03
CA GLY A 259 -1.27 2.17 35.42
C GLY A 259 -2.57 2.11 34.58
N ARG A 260 -3.71 2.41 35.19
CA ARG A 260 -5.01 2.56 34.53
C ARG A 260 -4.98 3.79 33.61
N GLY A 261 -5.33 3.60 32.33
CA GLY A 261 -5.47 4.66 31.36
C GLY A 261 -5.20 4.15 29.95
N SER A 262 -5.99 3.16 29.48
CA SER A 262 -5.86 2.67 28.11
C SER A 262 -6.58 3.61 27.14
N THR A 263 -5.93 4.66 26.71
CA THR A 263 -6.27 5.33 25.45
C THR A 263 -5.66 4.51 24.30
N ARG A 264 -6.47 3.69 23.65
CA ARG A 264 -6.07 2.99 22.41
C ARG A 264 -5.89 4.06 21.35
N LYS A 265 -4.66 4.33 20.92
CA LYS A 265 -4.35 5.20 19.78
C LYS A 265 -4.26 4.35 18.52
N ALA A 266 -4.74 4.88 17.39
CA ALA A 266 -4.54 4.29 16.08
C ALA A 266 -3.03 4.16 15.81
N VAL A 267 -2.62 3.03 15.22
CA VAL A 267 -1.20 2.77 14.93
C VAL A 267 -0.96 3.17 13.48
N TRP A 268 -0.14 4.18 13.27
CA TRP A 268 0.19 4.74 11.96
C TRP A 268 1.70 4.67 11.75
N PHE A 269 2.13 4.27 10.54
CA PHE A 269 3.55 4.24 10.17
C PHE A 269 3.74 4.96 8.85
N VAL A 270 4.67 5.92 8.80
CA VAL A 270 5.07 6.61 7.57
C VAL A 270 6.43 6.12 7.14
N TYR A 271 6.56 5.79 5.87
CA TYR A 271 7.82 5.41 5.24
C TYR A 271 8.13 6.41 4.13
N SER A 272 9.33 6.97 4.14
CA SER A 272 9.86 7.89 3.15
C SER A 272 11.30 7.52 2.81
N ASN A 273 11.80 7.99 1.67
CA ASN A 273 13.12 7.76 1.12
C ASN A 273 13.31 6.41 0.43
N PHE A 274 12.81 6.34 -0.80
CA PHE A 274 13.17 5.32 -1.78
C PHE A 274 14.36 5.76 -2.64
N GLN A 275 15.15 6.74 -2.19
CA GLN A 275 16.32 7.20 -2.93
C GLN A 275 17.49 6.24 -2.71
N ASN A 276 17.94 5.66 -3.80
CA ASN A 276 19.17 4.97 -4.18
C ASN A 276 20.14 4.48 -3.09
#